data_92e851d2857f74189c6c6d3285b12ffc
#
_entry.id   92e851d2857f74189c6c6d3285b12ffc
#
_cell.length_a   1.000
_cell.length_b   1.000
_cell.length_c   1.000
_cell.angle_alpha   90.00
_cell.angle_beta   90.00
_cell.angle_gamma   90.00
#
_symmetry.space_group_name_H-M   'P 1'
#
loop_
_entity.id
_entity.type
_entity.pdbx_description
1 polymer ?
#
loop_
_entity_poly.entity_id
_entity_poly.type
_entity_poly.pdbx_seq_one_letter_code
_entity_poly.pdbx_strand_id
1 'polypeptide(L)'
;MTLAPPAARFGELTIHPDISRAIAELGFMAPTPVQTRAIPVLQAGRDLFAQAQTGTGKTAAFAIPILEKVDAVLKRPQALVVVPTRELALQVTREFGAIGKYRKSHEVAIYGGVPYGPQERALARGTQIVVGTPGRLLDHIEKGNLDLSGLFVVVLDEADRLLDMGFAPEVRRLLRRCPERRQTALFSATLVADVRDLAQRFSHDAVEVAIEPEKQNVDSIEQVYVEVLEQDKVRALEELLRRYETDQVLVFRHTKRGVDDLEEKLRKRKHNVAAIHGDMTQRERERTLERFREGDLHVLIATNVAARGLHIEDISHVVNYDLPEDAEVFTHRVGRTGRAGKTGVAVTFVGEWDFDQFDQLRAKAGVPFRREILELYDR
;
A
#
# COMPACT_ATOMS: atom_id res chain seq x y z
N MET A 1 -20.18 18.91 32.86
CA MET A 1 -18.95 18.11 32.74
C MET A 1 -19.33 16.68 32.44
N THR A 2 -19.31 16.28 31.18
CA THR A 2 -19.51 14.88 30.83
C THR A 2 -18.23 14.12 31.18
N LEU A 3 -18.34 13.18 32.12
CA LEU A 3 -17.23 12.28 32.46
C LEU A 3 -16.74 11.61 31.20
N ALA A 4 -15.45 11.67 30.92
CA ALA A 4 -14.85 10.92 29.81
C ALA A 4 -15.21 9.42 30.00
N PRO A 5 -15.64 8.73 28.95
CA PRO A 5 -15.97 7.32 29.04
C PRO A 5 -14.73 6.53 29.52
N PRO A 6 -14.92 5.47 30.30
CA PRO A 6 -13.81 4.68 30.81
C PRO A 6 -12.98 4.15 29.64
N ALA A 7 -11.65 4.28 29.73
CA ALA A 7 -10.74 3.81 28.70
C ALA A 7 -10.90 2.29 28.48
N ALA A 8 -10.86 1.88 27.20
CA ALA A 8 -10.91 0.47 26.83
C ALA A 8 -9.49 -0.04 26.49
N ARG A 9 -9.30 -1.34 26.50
CA ARG A 9 -8.00 -1.94 26.20
C ARG A 9 -8.01 -2.60 24.81
N PHE A 10 -6.91 -2.43 24.09
CA PHE A 10 -6.56 -3.17 22.90
C PHE A 10 -5.18 -3.81 23.15
N GLY A 11 -5.16 -5.06 23.59
CA GLY A 11 -3.97 -5.66 24.21
C GLY A 11 -3.53 -4.84 25.42
N GLU A 12 -2.28 -4.38 25.43
CA GLU A 12 -1.74 -3.50 26.48
C GLU A 12 -2.05 -2.01 26.26
N LEU A 13 -2.54 -1.65 25.07
CA LEU A 13 -2.84 -0.28 24.71
C LEU A 13 -4.14 0.18 25.36
N THR A 14 -4.12 1.44 25.83
CA THR A 14 -5.32 2.14 26.30
C THR A 14 -5.84 3.02 25.19
N ILE A 15 -7.07 2.79 24.73
CA ILE A 15 -7.69 3.51 23.62
C ILE A 15 -9.12 3.94 23.97
N HIS A 16 -9.67 4.86 23.16
CA HIS A 16 -11.05 5.32 23.35
C HIS A 16 -12.06 4.17 23.17
N PRO A 17 -13.10 4.03 24.03
CA PRO A 17 -14.08 2.92 23.95
C PRO A 17 -14.77 2.78 22.61
N ASP A 18 -15.16 3.89 21.98
CA ASP A 18 -15.79 3.88 20.65
C ASP A 18 -14.87 3.31 19.58
N ILE A 19 -13.56 3.58 19.67
CA ILE A 19 -12.55 3.04 18.76
C ILE A 19 -12.34 1.55 19.07
N SER A 20 -12.21 1.19 20.35
CA SER A 20 -12.09 -0.21 20.77
C SER A 20 -13.24 -1.07 20.24
N ARG A 21 -14.47 -0.54 20.32
CA ARG A 21 -15.65 -1.21 19.77
C ARG A 21 -15.56 -1.39 18.25
N ALA A 22 -15.17 -0.34 17.54
CA ALA A 22 -15.06 -0.38 16.08
C ALA A 22 -14.00 -1.39 15.60
N ILE A 23 -12.80 -1.40 16.20
CA ILE A 23 -11.74 -2.34 15.81
C ILE A 23 -12.07 -3.79 16.17
N ALA A 24 -12.81 -4.03 17.27
CA ALA A 24 -13.29 -5.35 17.60
C ALA A 24 -14.30 -5.88 16.56
N GLU A 25 -15.21 -5.02 16.06
CA GLU A 25 -16.13 -5.35 14.97
C GLU A 25 -15.38 -5.62 13.63
N LEU A 26 -14.21 -5.01 13.44
CA LEU A 26 -13.33 -5.25 12.29
C LEU A 26 -12.47 -6.53 12.45
N GLY A 27 -12.59 -7.25 13.57
CA GLY A 27 -11.85 -8.47 13.83
C GLY A 27 -10.42 -8.27 14.31
N PHE A 28 -10.07 -7.07 14.80
CA PHE A 28 -8.74 -6.83 15.37
C PHE A 28 -8.65 -7.46 16.77
N MET A 29 -8.00 -8.60 16.87
CA MET A 29 -7.90 -9.37 18.11
C MET A 29 -6.81 -8.86 19.04
N ALA A 30 -5.69 -8.40 18.50
CA ALA A 30 -4.54 -7.87 19.22
C ALA A 30 -3.80 -6.82 18.40
N PRO A 31 -3.08 -5.88 19.05
CA PRO A 31 -2.28 -4.90 18.32
C PRO A 31 -1.06 -5.57 17.68
N THR A 32 -0.75 -5.13 16.47
CA THR A 32 0.48 -5.53 15.79
C THR A 32 1.72 -4.86 16.42
N PRO A 33 2.95 -5.35 16.15
CA PRO A 33 4.16 -4.74 16.70
C PRO A 33 4.30 -3.24 16.40
N VAL A 34 3.93 -2.79 15.18
CA VAL A 34 3.95 -1.36 14.84
C VAL A 34 2.91 -0.56 15.63
N GLN A 35 1.73 -1.13 15.84
CA GLN A 35 0.67 -0.49 16.62
C GLN A 35 1.08 -0.36 18.09
N THR A 36 1.62 -1.43 18.67
CA THR A 36 2.08 -1.42 20.07
C THR A 36 3.12 -0.35 20.34
N ARG A 37 4.04 -0.10 19.39
CA ARG A 37 5.09 0.88 19.55
C ARG A 37 4.69 2.30 19.12
N ALA A 38 3.95 2.46 18.02
CA ALA A 38 3.63 3.76 17.46
C ALA A 38 2.46 4.47 18.17
N ILE A 39 1.40 3.73 18.56
CA ILE A 39 0.22 4.35 19.18
C ILE A 39 0.57 5.15 20.43
N PRO A 40 1.33 4.64 21.42
CA PRO A 40 1.67 5.43 22.62
C PRO A 40 2.47 6.70 22.31
N VAL A 41 3.38 6.64 21.34
CA VAL A 41 4.19 7.81 20.92
C VAL A 41 3.28 8.90 20.34
N LEU A 42 2.35 8.51 19.45
CA LEU A 42 1.42 9.43 18.81
C LEU A 42 0.37 9.97 19.80
N GLN A 43 -0.10 9.16 20.74
CA GLN A 43 -0.99 9.60 21.83
C GLN A 43 -0.31 10.64 22.72
N ALA A 44 0.98 10.46 23.00
CA ALA A 44 1.78 11.43 23.78
C ALA A 44 2.09 12.73 23.01
N GLY A 45 1.70 12.84 21.74
CA GLY A 45 1.92 14.03 20.91
C GLY A 45 3.36 14.19 20.40
N ARG A 46 4.18 13.15 20.50
CA ARG A 46 5.57 13.17 20.00
C ARG A 46 5.60 12.84 18.51
N ASP A 47 6.58 13.40 17.82
CA ASP A 47 6.85 13.05 16.42
C ASP A 47 7.36 11.61 16.32
N LEU A 48 7.06 10.96 15.21
CA LEU A 48 7.36 9.56 14.98
C LEU A 48 8.04 9.35 13.63
N PHE A 49 9.07 8.52 13.62
CA PHE A 49 9.63 7.94 12.41
C PHE A 49 9.56 6.41 12.53
N ALA A 50 8.61 5.80 11.84
CA ALA A 50 8.35 4.36 11.92
C ALA A 50 8.80 3.64 10.65
N GLN A 51 9.71 2.68 10.81
CA GLN A 51 10.03 1.71 9.77
C GLN A 51 9.13 0.49 9.95
N ALA A 52 8.23 0.26 8.99
CA ALA A 52 7.36 -0.90 8.97
C ALA A 52 6.88 -1.21 7.55
N GLN A 53 6.84 -2.48 7.20
CA GLN A 53 6.39 -2.94 5.88
C GLN A 53 4.89 -2.68 5.65
N THR A 54 4.46 -2.74 4.39
CA THR A 54 3.03 -2.69 4.02
C THR A 54 2.32 -3.93 4.58
N GLY A 55 1.07 -3.78 5.03
CA GLY A 55 0.29 -4.89 5.61
C GLY A 55 0.54 -5.16 7.11
N THR A 56 1.45 -4.42 7.77
CA THR A 56 1.72 -4.58 9.20
C THR A 56 0.74 -3.85 10.12
N GLY A 57 -0.28 -3.19 9.56
CA GLY A 57 -1.28 -2.44 10.33
C GLY A 57 -0.89 -0.99 10.63
N LYS A 58 -0.03 -0.37 9.81
CA LYS A 58 0.39 1.05 9.94
C LYS A 58 -0.79 2.01 9.98
N THR A 59 -1.79 1.81 9.11
CA THR A 59 -2.95 2.70 9.05
C THR A 59 -3.64 2.82 10.40
N ALA A 60 -3.93 1.70 11.06
CA ALA A 60 -4.52 1.73 12.40
C ALA A 60 -3.58 2.35 13.45
N ALA A 61 -2.26 2.19 13.28
CA ALA A 61 -1.28 2.76 14.20
C ALA A 61 -1.34 4.30 14.26
N PHE A 62 -1.63 4.97 13.14
CA PHE A 62 -1.83 6.42 13.17
C PHE A 62 -3.30 6.84 13.24
N ALA A 63 -4.23 6.06 12.67
CA ALA A 63 -5.64 6.42 12.68
C ALA A 63 -6.25 6.44 14.10
N ILE A 64 -5.90 5.47 14.94
CA ILE A 64 -6.40 5.39 16.32
C ILE A 64 -6.08 6.67 17.11
N PRO A 65 -4.81 7.11 17.30
CA PRO A 65 -4.51 8.31 18.04
C PRO A 65 -5.02 9.60 17.38
N ILE A 66 -5.13 9.65 16.06
CA ILE A 66 -5.73 10.79 15.36
C ILE A 66 -7.23 10.89 15.70
N LEU A 67 -7.96 9.79 15.56
CA LEU A 67 -9.40 9.74 15.85
C LEU A 67 -9.73 10.03 17.33
N GLU A 68 -8.82 9.75 18.24
CA GLU A 68 -8.97 10.12 19.67
C GLU A 68 -8.91 11.62 19.89
N LYS A 69 -8.05 12.33 19.14
CA LYS A 69 -7.80 13.76 19.29
C LYS A 69 -8.72 14.65 18.45
N VAL A 70 -9.27 14.13 17.36
CA VAL A 70 -10.13 14.90 16.45
C VAL A 70 -11.39 15.36 17.17
N ASP A 71 -11.66 16.68 17.09
CA ASP A 71 -12.91 17.29 17.51
C ASP A 71 -13.88 17.37 16.32
N ALA A 72 -14.92 16.54 16.33
CA ALA A 72 -15.92 16.47 15.27
C ALA A 72 -16.80 17.74 15.17
N VAL A 73 -16.81 18.60 16.18
CA VAL A 73 -17.55 19.88 16.18
C VAL A 73 -16.85 20.93 15.31
N LEU A 74 -15.52 20.87 15.25
CA LEU A 74 -14.72 21.80 14.46
C LEU A 74 -14.77 21.42 12.97
N LYS A 75 -15.46 22.21 12.18
CA LYS A 75 -15.67 22.00 10.74
C LYS A 75 -14.45 22.46 9.90
N ARG A 76 -13.29 21.94 10.17
CA ARG A 76 -12.03 22.25 9.46
C ARG A 76 -11.06 21.08 9.52
N PRO A 77 -10.09 21.00 8.59
CA PRO A 77 -9.03 20.01 8.63
C PRO A 77 -8.21 20.09 9.92
N GLN A 78 -8.03 18.96 10.58
CA GLN A 78 -7.29 18.79 11.84
C GLN A 78 -6.17 17.77 11.69
N ALA A 79 -6.32 16.81 10.77
CA ALA A 79 -5.30 15.83 10.42
C ALA A 79 -5.14 15.75 8.91
N LEU A 80 -3.89 15.64 8.46
CA LEU A 80 -3.52 15.44 7.06
C LEU A 80 -2.70 14.16 6.94
N VAL A 81 -3.11 13.27 6.03
CA VAL A 81 -2.34 12.08 5.67
C VAL A 81 -1.96 12.18 4.19
N VAL A 82 -0.66 12.17 3.92
CA VAL A 82 -0.10 12.26 2.58
C VAL A 82 0.33 10.87 2.14
N VAL A 83 -0.15 10.44 0.98
CA VAL A 83 0.08 9.10 0.43
C VAL A 83 0.51 9.17 -1.04
N PRO A 84 1.29 8.19 -1.54
CA PRO A 84 1.82 8.23 -2.91
C PRO A 84 0.77 8.00 -4.00
N THR A 85 -0.28 7.22 -3.72
CA THR A 85 -1.23 6.80 -4.75
C THR A 85 -2.67 7.10 -4.38
N ARG A 86 -3.52 7.17 -5.42
CA ARG A 86 -4.97 7.40 -5.29
C ARG A 86 -5.66 6.25 -4.56
N GLU A 87 -5.24 5.04 -4.89
CA GLU A 87 -5.77 3.81 -4.32
C GLU A 87 -5.52 3.77 -2.81
N LEU A 88 -4.29 4.14 -2.40
CA LEU A 88 -3.95 4.23 -0.99
C LEU A 88 -4.73 5.35 -0.29
N ALA A 89 -4.95 6.50 -0.96
CA ALA A 89 -5.78 7.56 -0.41
C ALA A 89 -7.21 7.07 -0.11
N LEU A 90 -7.82 6.38 -1.05
CA LEU A 90 -9.16 5.80 -0.88
C LEU A 90 -9.20 4.75 0.23
N GLN A 91 -8.20 3.89 0.28
CA GLN A 91 -8.11 2.84 1.30
C GLN A 91 -7.95 3.44 2.70
N VAL A 92 -6.95 4.29 2.90
CA VAL A 92 -6.70 4.93 4.21
C VAL A 92 -7.94 5.70 4.66
N THR A 93 -8.64 6.41 3.75
CA THR A 93 -9.89 7.08 4.06
C THR A 93 -10.97 6.11 4.53
N ARG A 94 -11.15 4.95 3.85
CA ARG A 94 -12.10 3.91 4.28
C ARG A 94 -11.74 3.33 5.65
N GLU A 95 -10.46 3.11 5.90
CA GLU A 95 -9.98 2.61 7.19
C GLU A 95 -10.25 3.61 8.32
N PHE A 96 -10.03 4.92 8.09
CA PHE A 96 -10.44 5.96 9.04
C PHE A 96 -11.94 5.92 9.33
N GLY A 97 -12.77 5.82 8.30
CA GLY A 97 -14.22 5.70 8.46
C GLY A 97 -14.65 4.44 9.23
N ALA A 98 -14.00 3.30 8.97
CA ALA A 98 -14.28 2.05 9.66
C ALA A 98 -13.85 2.08 11.14
N ILE A 99 -12.64 2.54 11.43
CA ILE A 99 -12.11 2.67 12.80
C ILE A 99 -12.84 3.79 13.56
N GLY A 100 -13.16 4.90 12.86
CA GLY A 100 -13.88 6.06 13.38
C GLY A 100 -15.41 5.93 13.42
N LYS A 101 -15.98 4.76 13.12
CA LYS A 101 -17.43 4.49 12.94
C LYS A 101 -18.31 5.14 14.02
N TYR A 102 -17.85 5.22 15.25
CA TYR A 102 -18.58 5.77 16.40
C TYR A 102 -18.11 7.18 16.82
N ARG A 103 -17.11 7.77 16.11
CA ARG A 103 -16.48 9.06 16.48
C ARG A 103 -17.11 10.28 15.82
N LYS A 104 -18.00 10.13 14.87
CA LYS A 104 -18.70 11.21 14.13
C LYS A 104 -17.74 12.18 13.39
N SER A 105 -16.48 11.80 13.17
CA SER A 105 -15.56 12.56 12.31
C SER A 105 -15.90 12.33 10.84
N HIS A 106 -15.48 13.28 9.99
CA HIS A 106 -15.61 13.19 8.55
C HIS A 106 -14.21 13.18 7.92
N GLU A 107 -13.99 12.22 7.06
CA GLU A 107 -12.79 12.04 6.29
C GLU A 107 -13.06 12.23 4.79
N VAL A 108 -12.04 12.69 4.06
CA VAL A 108 -12.10 12.83 2.61
C VAL A 108 -10.80 12.41 1.94
N ALA A 109 -10.94 11.69 0.82
CA ALA A 109 -9.83 11.38 -0.07
C ALA A 109 -9.67 12.49 -1.13
N ILE A 110 -8.45 13.05 -1.25
CA ILE A 110 -8.07 14.12 -2.17
C ILE A 110 -6.98 13.61 -3.11
N TYR A 111 -7.35 13.37 -4.38
CA TYR A 111 -6.43 12.78 -5.36
C TYR A 111 -6.73 13.24 -6.79
N GLY A 112 -5.75 13.17 -7.66
CA GLY A 112 -5.85 13.60 -9.05
C GLY A 112 -6.58 12.62 -9.96
N GLY A 113 -6.91 13.05 -11.21
CA GLY A 113 -7.54 12.21 -12.23
C GLY A 113 -9.06 12.05 -12.09
N VAL A 114 -9.67 12.80 -11.18
CA VAL A 114 -11.12 12.89 -10.99
C VAL A 114 -11.55 14.37 -10.92
N PRO A 115 -12.83 14.69 -11.18
CA PRO A 115 -13.34 16.07 -11.08
C PRO A 115 -13.11 16.68 -9.68
N TYR A 116 -12.88 17.98 -9.62
CA TYR A 116 -12.70 18.72 -8.36
C TYR A 116 -13.97 18.80 -7.50
N GLY A 117 -15.12 19.01 -8.13
CA GLY A 117 -16.36 19.35 -7.46
C GLY A 117 -16.78 18.44 -6.28
N PRO A 118 -16.68 17.11 -6.38
CA PRO A 118 -16.98 16.24 -5.23
C PRO A 118 -16.04 16.49 -4.03
N GLN A 119 -14.72 16.71 -4.28
CA GLN A 119 -13.74 16.99 -3.26
C GLN A 119 -13.95 18.38 -2.63
N GLU A 120 -14.23 19.39 -3.45
CA GLU A 120 -14.57 20.75 -3.00
C GLU A 120 -15.80 20.76 -2.08
N ARG A 121 -16.85 20.04 -2.48
CA ARG A 121 -18.05 19.91 -1.64
C ARG A 121 -17.79 19.21 -0.31
N ALA A 122 -16.93 18.18 -0.30
CA ALA A 122 -16.57 17.50 0.93
C ALA A 122 -15.79 18.41 1.89
N LEU A 123 -14.80 19.13 1.38
CA LEU A 123 -14.02 20.12 2.15
C LEU A 123 -14.94 21.24 2.70
N ALA A 124 -15.83 21.79 1.88
CA ALA A 124 -16.75 22.85 2.27
C ALA A 124 -17.79 22.42 3.33
N ARG A 125 -18.12 21.13 3.44
CA ARG A 125 -19.00 20.59 4.51
C ARG A 125 -18.32 20.56 5.87
N GLY A 126 -16.98 20.67 5.92
CA GLY A 126 -16.22 20.66 7.17
C GLY A 126 -15.66 19.29 7.50
N THR A 127 -14.71 18.83 6.69
CA THR A 127 -13.96 17.58 6.89
C THR A 127 -12.85 17.80 7.92
N GLN A 128 -12.67 16.87 8.87
CA GLN A 128 -11.63 16.92 9.90
C GLN A 128 -10.35 16.17 9.47
N ILE A 129 -10.49 15.10 8.69
CA ILE A 129 -9.38 14.26 8.28
C ILE A 129 -9.25 14.28 6.76
N VAL A 130 -8.13 14.74 6.28
CA VAL A 130 -7.82 14.83 4.85
C VAL A 130 -6.74 13.80 4.52
N VAL A 131 -7.03 12.90 3.59
CA VAL A 131 -6.06 11.93 3.07
C VAL A 131 -5.84 12.21 1.60
N GLY A 132 -4.59 12.35 1.13
CA GLY A 132 -4.45 12.67 -0.29
C GLY A 132 -3.06 12.53 -0.89
N THR A 133 -3.03 12.65 -2.22
CA THR A 133 -1.78 12.68 -3.00
C THR A 133 -1.23 14.10 -3.10
N PRO A 134 0.10 14.28 -3.10
CA PRO A 134 0.74 15.59 -2.94
C PRO A 134 0.24 16.66 -3.94
N GLY A 135 0.22 16.37 -5.24
CA GLY A 135 -0.15 17.35 -6.27
C GLY A 135 -1.57 17.88 -6.10
N ARG A 136 -2.57 16.99 -5.89
CA ARG A 136 -3.98 17.42 -5.75
C ARG A 136 -4.24 18.16 -4.43
N LEU A 137 -3.51 17.81 -3.35
CA LEU A 137 -3.56 18.56 -2.10
C LEU A 137 -3.06 20.00 -2.30
N LEU A 138 -1.93 20.16 -2.99
CA LEU A 138 -1.40 21.48 -3.34
C LEU A 138 -2.37 22.29 -4.21
N ASP A 139 -2.99 21.67 -5.21
CA ASP A 139 -4.00 22.31 -6.05
C ASP A 139 -5.16 22.91 -5.22
N HIS A 140 -5.68 22.13 -4.24
CA HIS A 140 -6.76 22.61 -3.37
C HIS A 140 -6.31 23.72 -2.43
N ILE A 141 -5.06 23.67 -1.94
CA ILE A 141 -4.48 24.76 -1.13
C ILE A 141 -4.34 26.04 -1.95
N GLU A 142 -3.83 25.95 -3.18
CA GLU A 142 -3.65 27.10 -4.07
C GLU A 142 -4.97 27.75 -4.50
N LYS A 143 -6.00 26.94 -4.67
CA LYS A 143 -7.37 27.40 -4.93
C LYS A 143 -8.08 27.94 -3.70
N GLY A 144 -7.51 27.85 -2.50
CA GLY A 144 -8.12 28.28 -1.25
C GLY A 144 -9.24 27.33 -0.73
N ASN A 145 -9.35 26.13 -1.31
CA ASN A 145 -10.36 25.15 -0.91
C ASN A 145 -9.94 24.33 0.31
N LEU A 146 -8.65 24.27 0.59
CA LEU A 146 -8.06 23.49 1.70
C LEU A 146 -7.21 24.41 2.57
N ASP A 147 -7.71 24.70 3.76
CA ASP A 147 -6.99 25.43 4.80
C ASP A 147 -6.35 24.44 5.77
N LEU A 148 -5.02 24.52 5.92
CA LEU A 148 -4.25 23.66 6.80
C LEU A 148 -3.97 24.27 8.18
N SER A 149 -4.44 25.49 8.46
CA SER A 149 -4.13 26.23 9.70
C SER A 149 -4.59 25.52 10.99
N GLY A 150 -5.56 24.62 10.87
CA GLY A 150 -6.10 23.85 11.99
C GLY A 150 -5.45 22.49 12.24
N LEU A 151 -4.42 22.14 11.50
CA LEU A 151 -3.77 20.82 11.62
C LEU A 151 -3.00 20.72 12.94
N PHE A 152 -3.26 19.66 13.70
CA PHE A 152 -2.43 19.25 14.83
C PHE A 152 -1.48 18.11 14.47
N VAL A 153 -1.72 17.39 13.36
CA VAL A 153 -0.88 16.27 12.92
C VAL A 153 -0.80 16.18 11.41
N VAL A 154 0.38 15.82 10.92
CA VAL A 154 0.63 15.42 9.53
C VAL A 154 1.28 14.05 9.53
N VAL A 155 0.75 13.14 8.71
CA VAL A 155 1.30 11.81 8.47
C VAL A 155 1.79 11.71 7.04
N LEU A 156 3.00 11.21 6.85
CA LEU A 156 3.50 10.74 5.55
C LEU A 156 3.49 9.22 5.59
N ASP A 157 2.61 8.59 4.81
CA ASP A 157 2.58 7.14 4.72
C ASP A 157 3.22 6.67 3.41
N GLU A 158 3.95 5.56 3.46
CA GLU A 158 4.81 5.08 2.37
C GLU A 158 5.77 6.19 1.88
N ALA A 159 6.52 6.82 2.82
CA ALA A 159 7.37 7.97 2.53
C ALA A 159 8.46 7.65 1.49
N ASP A 160 9.07 6.47 1.53
CA ASP A 160 9.99 5.98 0.51
C ASP A 160 9.37 6.03 -0.89
N ARG A 161 8.14 5.55 -1.03
CA ARG A 161 7.43 5.55 -2.32
C ARG A 161 7.01 6.94 -2.79
N LEU A 162 6.68 7.85 -1.86
CA LEU A 162 6.46 9.25 -2.19
C LEU A 162 7.71 9.85 -2.87
N LEU A 163 8.90 9.52 -2.37
CA LEU A 163 10.17 9.98 -2.92
C LEU A 163 10.52 9.28 -4.25
N ASP A 164 10.38 7.96 -4.33
CA ASP A 164 10.64 7.16 -5.54
C ASP A 164 9.77 7.59 -6.73
N MET A 165 8.54 8.01 -6.46
CA MET A 165 7.63 8.53 -7.50
C MET A 165 7.90 9.98 -7.89
N GLY A 166 8.94 10.60 -7.34
CA GLY A 166 9.36 11.96 -7.65
C GLY A 166 8.57 13.05 -6.92
N PHE A 167 7.73 12.72 -5.93
CA PHE A 167 6.94 13.70 -5.17
C PHE A 167 7.71 14.46 -4.09
N ALA A 168 9.03 14.30 -4.01
CA ALA A 168 9.85 14.99 -3.01
C ALA A 168 9.65 16.53 -3.01
N PRO A 169 9.61 17.23 -4.17
CA PRO A 169 9.36 18.67 -4.22
C PRO A 169 7.98 19.06 -3.68
N GLU A 170 6.94 18.32 -4.09
CA GLU A 170 5.55 18.57 -3.68
C GLU A 170 5.36 18.31 -2.18
N VAL A 171 5.90 17.21 -1.66
CA VAL A 171 5.85 16.88 -0.23
C VAL A 171 6.53 17.98 0.60
N ARG A 172 7.73 18.42 0.21
CA ARG A 172 8.43 19.51 0.91
C ARG A 172 7.64 20.81 0.85
N ARG A 173 7.01 21.12 -0.28
CA ARG A 173 6.16 22.31 -0.45
C ARG A 173 4.91 22.23 0.43
N LEU A 174 4.27 21.06 0.49
CA LEU A 174 3.11 20.80 1.31
C LEU A 174 3.42 20.97 2.80
N LEU A 175 4.51 20.35 3.29
CA LEU A 175 4.93 20.42 4.68
C LEU A 175 5.27 21.85 5.14
N ARG A 176 5.78 22.70 4.25
CA ARG A 176 6.01 24.14 4.52
C ARG A 176 4.73 24.96 4.61
N ARG A 177 3.60 24.45 4.11
CA ARG A 177 2.27 25.08 4.22
C ARG A 177 1.53 24.66 5.49
N CYS A 178 1.99 23.60 6.16
CA CYS A 178 1.42 23.14 7.42
C CYS A 178 1.90 24.04 8.57
N PRO A 179 1.14 24.17 9.68
CA PRO A 179 1.58 24.88 10.86
C PRO A 179 2.92 24.35 11.38
N GLU A 180 3.77 25.24 11.91
CA GLU A 180 5.04 24.82 12.52
C GLU A 180 4.79 23.95 13.77
N ARG A 181 3.84 24.37 14.60
CA ARG A 181 3.45 23.62 15.79
C ARG A 181 2.44 22.53 15.43
N ARG A 182 2.96 21.40 15.01
CA ARG A 182 2.19 20.20 14.72
C ARG A 182 2.97 18.97 15.14
N GLN A 183 2.30 17.85 15.20
CA GLN A 183 2.92 16.53 15.27
C GLN A 183 3.21 16.03 13.84
N THR A 184 4.37 15.45 13.61
CA THR A 184 4.74 14.85 12.32
C THR A 184 5.03 13.37 12.51
N ALA A 185 4.39 12.51 11.71
CA ALA A 185 4.62 11.07 11.70
C ALA A 185 5.01 10.60 10.31
N LEU A 186 6.15 9.94 10.17
CA LEU A 186 6.58 9.30 8.93
C LEU A 186 6.51 7.78 9.09
N PHE A 187 5.88 7.14 8.13
CA PHE A 187 5.87 5.69 7.98
C PHE A 187 6.53 5.32 6.65
N SER A 188 7.49 4.41 6.69
CA SER A 188 8.25 3.97 5.52
C SER A 188 8.60 2.49 5.65
N ALA A 189 8.70 1.77 4.54
CA ALA A 189 9.22 0.41 4.55
C ALA A 189 10.76 0.40 4.63
N THR A 190 11.41 1.43 4.07
CA THR A 190 12.85 1.56 4.00
C THR A 190 13.35 2.85 4.66
N LEU A 191 14.60 2.83 5.16
CA LEU A 191 15.26 3.98 5.79
C LEU A 191 16.33 4.58 4.87
N VAL A 192 16.01 4.77 3.58
CA VAL A 192 16.94 5.40 2.64
C VAL A 192 17.30 6.83 3.07
N ALA A 193 18.45 7.33 2.61
CA ALA A 193 18.99 8.62 3.03
C ALA A 193 17.99 9.78 2.84
N ASP A 194 17.27 9.78 1.73
CA ASP A 194 16.29 10.82 1.40
C ASP A 194 15.08 10.83 2.35
N VAL A 195 14.64 9.67 2.83
CA VAL A 195 13.56 9.55 3.83
C VAL A 195 14.03 10.08 5.18
N ARG A 196 15.28 9.76 5.57
CA ARG A 196 15.90 10.31 6.79
C ARG A 196 16.05 11.82 6.73
N ASP A 197 16.51 12.38 5.59
CA ASP A 197 16.59 13.83 5.39
C ASP A 197 15.23 14.49 5.54
N LEU A 198 14.18 13.90 4.97
CA LEU A 198 12.82 14.41 5.11
C LEU A 198 12.35 14.39 6.56
N ALA A 199 12.59 13.28 7.28
CA ALA A 199 12.26 13.16 8.69
C ALA A 199 12.99 14.23 9.53
N GLN A 200 14.29 14.37 9.37
CA GLN A 200 15.11 15.34 10.13
C GLN A 200 14.70 16.79 9.90
N ARG A 201 14.27 17.13 8.66
CA ARG A 201 13.88 18.51 8.32
C ARG A 201 12.50 18.90 8.80
N PHE A 202 11.57 17.97 8.93
CA PHE A 202 10.15 18.26 9.16
C PHE A 202 9.55 17.65 10.41
N SER A 203 10.36 16.99 11.24
CA SER A 203 9.98 16.52 12.57
C SER A 203 10.89 17.11 13.66
N HIS A 204 10.41 17.10 14.91
CA HIS A 204 11.12 17.58 16.07
C HIS A 204 11.31 16.45 17.08
N ASP A 205 12.56 16.06 17.32
CA ASP A 205 12.91 14.98 18.26
C ASP A 205 12.04 13.72 18.08
N ALA A 206 11.92 13.27 16.82
CA ALA A 206 11.08 12.14 16.46
C ALA A 206 11.56 10.85 17.13
N VAL A 207 10.62 10.10 17.71
CA VAL A 207 10.88 8.75 18.19
C VAL A 207 11.08 7.83 17.00
N GLU A 208 12.22 7.18 16.89
CA GLU A 208 12.48 6.18 15.86
C GLU A 208 11.94 4.83 16.33
N VAL A 209 11.02 4.26 15.56
CA VAL A 209 10.43 2.94 15.79
C VAL A 209 10.76 2.07 14.60
N ALA A 210 11.80 1.26 14.72
CA ALA A 210 12.10 0.22 13.74
C ALA A 210 11.36 -1.06 14.14
N ILE A 211 10.44 -1.49 13.31
CA ILE A 211 9.90 -2.84 13.36
C ILE A 211 10.78 -3.64 12.43
N GLU A 212 11.64 -4.46 13.03
CA GLU A 212 12.33 -5.46 12.22
C GLU A 212 11.27 -6.15 11.38
N PRO A 213 11.47 -6.28 10.06
CA PRO A 213 10.58 -7.13 9.30
C PRO A 213 10.55 -8.43 10.11
N GLU A 214 9.37 -8.81 10.64
CA GLU A 214 9.20 -10.23 10.89
C GLU A 214 9.80 -10.85 9.65
N LYS A 215 10.86 -11.68 9.82
CA LYS A 215 11.41 -12.42 8.70
C LYS A 215 10.17 -12.84 7.95
N GLN A 216 9.84 -12.11 6.87
CA GLN A 216 8.69 -12.54 6.07
C GLN A 216 9.01 -14.00 5.96
N ASN A 217 8.13 -14.84 6.48
CA ASN A 217 8.33 -16.25 6.33
C ASN A 217 8.32 -16.45 4.83
N VAL A 218 9.46 -16.08 4.21
CA VAL A 218 9.76 -16.43 2.82
C VAL A 218 9.72 -17.95 2.75
N ASP A 219 9.90 -18.61 3.92
CA ASP A 219 9.62 -20.03 4.15
C ASP A 219 8.14 -20.40 3.92
N SER A 220 7.20 -19.44 4.00
CA SER A 220 5.79 -19.65 3.64
C SER A 220 5.49 -19.46 2.15
N ILE A 221 6.47 -18.92 1.38
CA ILE A 221 6.33 -18.68 -0.06
C ILE A 221 7.29 -19.60 -0.78
N GLU A 222 6.75 -20.57 -1.47
CA GLU A 222 7.55 -21.43 -2.33
C GLU A 222 8.09 -20.62 -3.52
N GLN A 223 9.43 -20.52 -3.61
CA GLN A 223 10.10 -19.84 -4.71
C GLN A 223 10.42 -20.85 -5.80
N VAL A 224 9.81 -20.67 -6.97
CA VAL A 224 10.00 -21.54 -8.12
C VAL A 224 10.61 -20.72 -9.26
N TYR A 225 11.52 -21.31 -10.02
CA TYR A 225 11.93 -20.73 -11.29
C TYR A 225 11.78 -21.74 -12.44
N VAL A 226 11.47 -21.19 -13.60
CA VAL A 226 11.29 -21.95 -14.85
C VAL A 226 12.20 -21.36 -15.91
N GLU A 227 13.10 -22.17 -16.45
CA GLU A 227 13.90 -21.80 -17.61
C GLU A 227 13.04 -21.94 -18.86
N VAL A 228 12.86 -20.86 -19.59
CA VAL A 228 11.94 -20.82 -20.73
C VAL A 228 12.41 -19.83 -21.79
N LEU A 229 12.35 -20.23 -23.08
CA LEU A 229 12.64 -19.33 -24.18
C LEU A 229 11.58 -18.21 -24.26
N GLU A 230 11.99 -17.02 -24.67
CA GLU A 230 11.08 -15.87 -24.73
C GLU A 230 9.82 -16.15 -25.57
N GLN A 231 9.96 -16.87 -26.67
CA GLN A 231 8.85 -17.28 -27.55
C GLN A 231 7.87 -18.27 -26.91
N ASP A 232 8.29 -18.98 -25.87
CA ASP A 232 7.50 -20.03 -25.20
C ASP A 232 6.90 -19.57 -23.87
N LYS A 233 7.24 -18.36 -23.38
CA LYS A 233 6.75 -17.81 -22.10
C LYS A 233 5.22 -17.80 -21.99
N VAL A 234 4.50 -17.54 -23.09
CA VAL A 234 3.01 -17.56 -23.07
C VAL A 234 2.50 -18.98 -22.82
N ARG A 235 3.09 -19.99 -23.49
CA ARG A 235 2.73 -21.39 -23.28
C ARG A 235 3.08 -21.87 -21.88
N ALA A 236 4.25 -21.45 -21.38
CA ALA A 236 4.67 -21.73 -20.01
C ALA A 236 3.69 -21.16 -18.99
N LEU A 237 3.24 -19.92 -19.19
CA LEU A 237 2.23 -19.31 -18.31
C LEU A 237 0.90 -20.09 -18.36
N GLU A 238 0.44 -20.49 -19.54
CA GLU A 238 -0.79 -21.29 -19.66
C GLU A 238 -0.68 -22.64 -18.97
N GLU A 239 0.47 -23.31 -19.10
CA GLU A 239 0.73 -24.58 -18.41
C GLU A 239 0.72 -24.40 -16.89
N LEU A 240 1.31 -23.30 -16.38
CA LEU A 240 1.23 -22.96 -14.95
C LEU A 240 -0.22 -22.71 -14.51
N LEU A 241 -0.98 -21.90 -15.26
CA LEU A 241 -2.38 -21.62 -14.94
C LEU A 241 -3.23 -22.90 -14.91
N ARG A 242 -2.93 -23.86 -15.80
CA ARG A 242 -3.59 -25.16 -15.85
C ARG A 242 -3.21 -26.07 -14.66
N ARG A 243 -1.92 -26.09 -14.28
CA ARG A 243 -1.44 -26.95 -13.17
C ARG A 243 -1.91 -26.51 -11.82
N TYR A 244 -1.93 -25.20 -11.61
CA TYR A 244 -2.22 -24.65 -10.29
C TYR A 244 -3.70 -24.40 -10.07
N GLU A 245 -4.63 -24.79 -10.95
CA GLU A 245 -6.10 -24.59 -10.79
C GLU A 245 -6.41 -23.43 -9.82
N THR A 246 -5.76 -22.30 -10.07
CA THR A 246 -5.57 -21.26 -9.07
C THR A 246 -6.76 -20.33 -9.03
N ASP A 247 -7.16 -19.92 -7.85
CA ASP A 247 -8.22 -18.94 -7.68
C ASP A 247 -7.79 -17.58 -8.24
N GLN A 248 -6.58 -17.11 -7.95
CA GLN A 248 -6.08 -15.80 -8.38
C GLN A 248 -4.56 -15.79 -8.62
N VAL A 249 -4.16 -15.26 -9.78
CA VAL A 249 -2.75 -15.12 -10.20
C VAL A 249 -2.44 -13.67 -10.55
N LEU A 250 -1.35 -13.13 -9.99
CA LEU A 250 -0.80 -11.84 -10.38
C LEU A 250 0.45 -12.04 -11.22
N VAL A 251 0.42 -11.53 -12.46
CA VAL A 251 1.53 -11.64 -13.41
C VAL A 251 2.21 -10.30 -13.59
N PHE A 252 3.54 -10.25 -13.42
CA PHE A 252 4.33 -9.05 -13.58
C PHE A 252 5.03 -8.95 -14.92
N ARG A 253 4.82 -7.83 -15.61
CA ARG A 253 5.51 -7.42 -16.84
C ARG A 253 6.27 -6.11 -16.62
N HIS A 254 7.36 -5.89 -17.38
CA HIS A 254 8.15 -4.67 -17.30
C HIS A 254 7.44 -3.46 -17.90
N THR A 255 6.77 -3.63 -19.04
CA THR A 255 6.23 -2.52 -19.82
C THR A 255 4.71 -2.57 -19.96
N LYS A 256 4.08 -1.40 -20.09
CA LYS A 256 2.65 -1.26 -20.35
C LYS A 256 2.23 -2.01 -21.61
N ARG A 257 2.98 -1.83 -22.71
CA ARG A 257 2.73 -2.55 -23.98
C ARG A 257 2.83 -4.06 -23.81
N GLY A 258 3.80 -4.53 -23.01
CA GLY A 258 3.92 -5.95 -22.70
C GLY A 258 2.74 -6.49 -21.90
N VAL A 259 2.17 -5.67 -21.00
CA VAL A 259 0.94 -6.01 -20.26
C VAL A 259 -0.23 -6.18 -21.22
N ASP A 260 -0.47 -5.21 -22.12
CA ASP A 260 -1.56 -5.24 -23.10
C ASP A 260 -1.42 -6.40 -24.08
N ASP A 261 -0.21 -6.64 -24.61
CA ASP A 261 0.09 -7.75 -25.52
C ASP A 261 -0.17 -9.12 -24.87
N LEU A 262 0.25 -9.27 -23.62
CA LEU A 262 0.01 -10.53 -22.89
C LEU A 262 -1.47 -10.73 -22.57
N GLU A 263 -2.19 -9.68 -22.17
CA GLU A 263 -3.64 -9.72 -21.96
C GLU A 263 -4.35 -10.16 -23.24
N GLU A 264 -4.04 -9.55 -24.39
CA GLU A 264 -4.65 -9.88 -25.67
C GLU A 264 -4.41 -11.35 -26.06
N LYS A 265 -3.16 -11.83 -25.87
CA LYS A 265 -2.79 -13.23 -26.18
C LYS A 265 -3.57 -14.21 -25.30
N LEU A 266 -3.67 -13.97 -24.00
CA LEU A 266 -4.39 -14.84 -23.07
C LEU A 266 -5.91 -14.77 -23.28
N ARG A 267 -6.45 -13.58 -23.57
CA ARG A 267 -7.88 -13.40 -23.89
C ARG A 267 -8.30 -14.15 -25.16
N LYS A 268 -7.48 -14.10 -26.22
CA LYS A 268 -7.70 -14.91 -27.45
C LYS A 268 -7.76 -16.40 -27.16
N ARG A 269 -7.07 -16.86 -26.11
CA ARG A 269 -7.06 -18.24 -25.65
C ARG A 269 -8.11 -18.54 -24.57
N LYS A 270 -9.07 -17.60 -24.40
CA LYS A 270 -10.24 -17.72 -23.51
C LYS A 270 -9.91 -17.73 -22.00
N HIS A 271 -8.74 -17.23 -21.60
CA HIS A 271 -8.47 -17.00 -20.18
C HIS A 271 -9.22 -15.78 -19.65
N ASN A 272 -9.69 -15.85 -18.39
CA ASN A 272 -10.33 -14.76 -17.69
C ASN A 272 -9.24 -13.85 -17.09
N VAL A 273 -8.82 -12.86 -17.88
CA VAL A 273 -7.67 -12.02 -17.63
C VAL A 273 -7.99 -10.54 -17.81
N ALA A 274 -7.32 -9.69 -17.05
CA ALA A 274 -7.32 -8.24 -17.27
C ALA A 274 -5.93 -7.64 -17.02
N ALA A 275 -5.66 -6.54 -17.74
CA ALA A 275 -4.48 -5.71 -17.58
C ALA A 275 -4.68 -4.62 -16.53
N ILE A 276 -3.56 -4.18 -15.88
CA ILE A 276 -3.52 -2.97 -15.10
C ILE A 276 -2.19 -2.24 -15.26
N HIS A 277 -2.22 -1.01 -15.75
CA HIS A 277 -1.03 -0.17 -15.96
C HIS A 277 -1.36 1.32 -15.90
N GLY A 278 -0.34 2.18 -15.94
CA GLY A 278 -0.47 3.60 -15.68
C GLY A 278 -1.27 4.41 -16.71
N ASP A 279 -1.49 3.89 -17.93
CA ASP A 279 -2.25 4.60 -18.97
C ASP A 279 -3.77 4.38 -18.87
N MET A 280 -4.21 3.43 -18.04
CA MET A 280 -5.63 3.22 -17.77
C MET A 280 -6.23 4.38 -16.99
N THR A 281 -7.50 4.69 -17.28
CA THR A 281 -8.25 5.65 -16.47
C THR A 281 -8.44 5.11 -15.04
N GLN A 282 -8.57 6.01 -14.07
CA GLN A 282 -8.77 5.62 -12.68
C GLN A 282 -10.00 4.70 -12.48
N ARG A 283 -11.09 5.00 -13.20
CA ARG A 283 -12.32 4.21 -13.14
C ARG A 283 -12.13 2.78 -13.66
N GLU A 284 -11.35 2.61 -14.74
CA GLU A 284 -11.03 1.28 -15.27
C GLU A 284 -10.17 0.49 -14.28
N ARG A 285 -9.16 1.14 -13.68
CA ARG A 285 -8.31 0.50 -12.67
C ARG A 285 -9.11 0.03 -11.46
N GLU A 286 -9.96 0.89 -10.90
CA GLU A 286 -10.83 0.56 -9.75
C GLU A 286 -11.74 -0.62 -10.08
N ARG A 287 -12.41 -0.59 -11.24
CA ARG A 287 -13.29 -1.67 -11.68
C ARG A 287 -12.53 -3.00 -11.89
N THR A 288 -11.34 -2.95 -12.48
CA THR A 288 -10.51 -4.14 -12.69
C THR A 288 -10.09 -4.76 -11.35
N LEU A 289 -9.67 -3.92 -10.41
CA LEU A 289 -9.28 -4.37 -9.07
C LEU A 289 -10.45 -4.95 -8.27
N GLU A 290 -11.61 -4.32 -8.34
CA GLU A 290 -12.82 -4.80 -7.68
C GLU A 290 -13.19 -6.19 -8.20
N ARG A 291 -13.26 -6.37 -9.51
CA ARG A 291 -13.50 -7.67 -10.14
C ARG A 291 -12.46 -8.73 -9.75
N PHE A 292 -11.18 -8.33 -9.63
CA PHE A 292 -10.13 -9.24 -9.19
C PHE A 292 -10.29 -9.63 -7.73
N ARG A 293 -10.61 -8.69 -6.84
CA ARG A 293 -10.85 -8.96 -5.41
C ARG A 293 -12.10 -9.83 -5.15
N GLU A 294 -13.12 -9.66 -5.96
CA GLU A 294 -14.37 -10.44 -5.89
C GLU A 294 -14.22 -11.85 -6.47
N GLY A 295 -13.07 -12.17 -7.10
CA GLY A 295 -12.83 -13.46 -7.74
C GLY A 295 -13.41 -13.59 -9.16
N ASP A 296 -13.98 -12.50 -9.68
CA ASP A 296 -14.50 -12.44 -11.05
C ASP A 296 -13.40 -12.47 -12.13
N LEU A 297 -12.15 -12.25 -11.73
CA LEU A 297 -10.97 -12.34 -12.57
C LEU A 297 -9.98 -13.34 -11.97
N HIS A 298 -9.46 -14.24 -12.78
CA HIS A 298 -8.47 -15.23 -12.35
C HIS A 298 -7.05 -14.72 -12.50
N VAL A 299 -6.76 -13.96 -13.56
CA VAL A 299 -5.42 -13.47 -13.87
C VAL A 299 -5.41 -11.96 -13.97
N LEU A 300 -4.55 -11.31 -13.19
CA LEU A 300 -4.28 -9.90 -13.31
C LEU A 300 -2.84 -9.70 -13.80
N ILE A 301 -2.67 -8.97 -14.91
CA ILE A 301 -1.35 -8.64 -15.47
C ILE A 301 -1.04 -7.20 -15.13
N ALA A 302 0.11 -6.94 -14.50
CA ALA A 302 0.46 -5.62 -14.01
C ALA A 302 1.90 -5.22 -14.33
N THR A 303 2.14 -3.90 -14.44
CA THR A 303 3.50 -3.35 -14.33
C THR A 303 3.86 -3.14 -12.87
N ASN A 304 5.17 -3.10 -12.55
CA ASN A 304 5.66 -2.80 -11.19
C ASN A 304 5.01 -1.55 -10.60
N VAL A 305 4.98 -0.45 -11.37
CA VAL A 305 4.43 0.83 -10.94
C VAL A 305 2.92 0.74 -10.66
N ALA A 306 2.19 0.05 -11.50
CA ALA A 306 0.75 -0.11 -11.33
C ALA A 306 0.38 -1.03 -10.17
N ALA A 307 1.16 -2.10 -9.95
CA ALA A 307 0.94 -3.02 -8.84
C ALA A 307 1.38 -2.46 -7.48
N ARG A 308 2.30 -1.49 -7.48
CA ARG A 308 2.68 -0.76 -6.26
C ARG A 308 1.50 0.09 -5.79
N GLY A 309 1.09 -0.06 -4.52
CA GLY A 309 -0.07 0.66 -3.94
C GLY A 309 -1.42 0.03 -4.22
N LEU A 310 -1.47 -1.03 -5.01
CA LEU A 310 -2.63 -1.89 -5.05
C LEU A 310 -2.55 -2.82 -3.84
N HIS A 311 -3.48 -2.68 -2.90
CA HIS A 311 -3.68 -3.69 -1.87
C HIS A 311 -4.36 -4.90 -2.50
N ILE A 312 -3.57 -5.61 -3.30
CA ILE A 312 -3.88 -6.95 -3.78
C ILE A 312 -3.09 -7.85 -2.84
N GLU A 313 -3.75 -8.41 -1.87
CA GLU A 313 -3.21 -9.29 -0.84
C GLU A 313 -3.92 -10.63 -0.93
N ASP A 314 -3.33 -11.63 -0.34
CA ASP A 314 -3.88 -12.99 -0.32
C ASP A 314 -3.98 -13.70 -1.69
N ILE A 315 -3.13 -13.30 -2.64
CA ILE A 315 -3.05 -13.97 -3.94
C ILE A 315 -2.37 -15.33 -3.74
N SER A 316 -2.91 -16.36 -4.38
CA SER A 316 -2.32 -17.71 -4.31
C SER A 316 -0.97 -17.78 -5.04
N HIS A 317 -0.86 -17.14 -6.21
CA HIS A 317 0.31 -17.22 -7.06
C HIS A 317 0.76 -15.87 -7.61
N VAL A 318 2.06 -15.63 -7.55
CA VAL A 318 2.73 -14.51 -8.23
C VAL A 318 3.61 -15.06 -9.34
N VAL A 319 3.49 -14.52 -10.54
CA VAL A 319 4.36 -14.90 -11.68
C VAL A 319 5.18 -13.68 -12.11
N ASN A 320 6.48 -13.76 -11.94
CA ASN A 320 7.43 -12.85 -12.57
C ASN A 320 7.65 -13.30 -14.01
N TYR A 321 6.77 -12.86 -14.94
CA TYR A 321 6.89 -13.17 -16.37
C TYR A 321 8.14 -12.54 -16.97
N ASP A 322 8.45 -11.30 -16.55
CA ASP A 322 9.74 -10.65 -16.79
C ASP A 322 10.53 -10.64 -15.48
N LEU A 323 11.82 -10.99 -15.58
CA LEU A 323 12.71 -11.06 -14.42
C LEU A 323 12.77 -9.71 -13.68
N PRO A 324 12.62 -9.66 -12.34
CA PRO A 324 12.79 -8.41 -11.59
C PRO A 324 14.15 -7.78 -11.78
N GLU A 325 14.21 -6.45 -11.81
CA GLU A 325 15.44 -5.68 -12.02
C GLU A 325 16.43 -5.85 -10.88
N ASP A 326 15.93 -6.03 -9.66
CA ASP A 326 16.71 -6.21 -8.44
C ASP A 326 15.95 -7.00 -7.36
N ALA A 327 16.63 -7.29 -6.24
CA ALA A 327 16.07 -8.06 -5.12
C ALA A 327 14.97 -7.31 -4.35
N GLU A 328 14.95 -5.97 -4.37
CA GLU A 328 13.92 -5.18 -3.72
C GLU A 328 12.61 -5.27 -4.51
N VAL A 329 12.68 -5.09 -5.83
CA VAL A 329 11.54 -5.29 -6.74
C VAL A 329 11.02 -6.72 -6.63
N PHE A 330 11.91 -7.71 -6.58
CA PHE A 330 11.53 -9.11 -6.37
C PHE A 330 10.72 -9.30 -5.08
N THR A 331 11.25 -8.82 -3.96
CA THR A 331 10.61 -8.93 -2.66
C THR A 331 9.23 -8.25 -2.64
N HIS A 332 9.11 -7.08 -3.26
CA HIS A 332 7.84 -6.35 -3.38
C HIS A 332 6.81 -7.07 -4.24
N ARG A 333 7.24 -7.78 -5.31
CA ARG A 333 6.34 -8.59 -6.15
C ARG A 333 5.88 -9.84 -5.41
N VAL A 334 6.82 -10.59 -4.87
CA VAL A 334 6.57 -11.86 -4.17
C VAL A 334 5.73 -11.65 -2.92
N GLY A 335 5.98 -10.56 -2.19
CA GLY A 335 5.20 -10.18 -0.99
C GLY A 335 3.71 -9.86 -1.25
N ARG A 336 3.15 -10.16 -2.43
CA ARG A 336 1.70 -10.15 -2.71
C ARG A 336 1.03 -11.47 -2.34
N THR A 337 1.80 -12.52 -2.13
CA THR A 337 1.34 -13.84 -1.69
C THR A 337 1.94 -14.22 -0.33
N GLY A 338 1.50 -15.32 0.26
CA GLY A 338 2.07 -15.86 1.50
C GLY A 338 1.82 -15.05 2.76
N ARG A 339 0.73 -14.29 2.85
CA ARG A 339 0.37 -13.46 4.01
C ARG A 339 -0.61 -14.15 4.95
N ALA A 340 -0.69 -13.65 6.19
CA ALA A 340 -1.66 -14.09 7.21
C ALA A 340 -1.63 -15.61 7.51
N GLY A 341 -0.44 -16.24 7.41
CA GLY A 341 -0.29 -17.67 7.68
C GLY A 341 -0.71 -18.60 6.53
N LYS A 342 -1.05 -18.04 5.36
CA LYS A 342 -1.29 -18.82 4.13
C LYS A 342 0.02 -19.11 3.42
N THR A 343 0.11 -20.25 2.76
CA THR A 343 1.21 -20.60 1.84
C THR A 343 0.97 -19.93 0.50
N GLY A 344 2.04 -19.45 -0.14
CA GLY A 344 1.98 -18.86 -1.47
C GLY A 344 3.04 -19.44 -2.40
N VAL A 345 2.86 -19.28 -3.70
CA VAL A 345 3.86 -19.70 -4.70
C VAL A 345 4.27 -18.50 -5.54
N ALA A 346 5.57 -18.29 -5.68
CA ALA A 346 6.13 -17.30 -6.58
C ALA A 346 6.94 -17.99 -7.67
N VAL A 347 6.52 -17.83 -8.92
CA VAL A 347 7.19 -18.41 -10.09
C VAL A 347 7.92 -17.33 -10.85
N THR A 348 9.20 -17.54 -11.14
CA THR A 348 10.02 -16.62 -11.93
C THR A 348 10.45 -17.27 -13.22
N PHE A 349 10.09 -16.65 -14.35
CA PHE A 349 10.58 -17.07 -15.66
C PHE A 349 11.99 -16.52 -15.89
N VAL A 350 12.88 -17.42 -16.31
CA VAL A 350 14.27 -17.11 -16.62
C VAL A 350 14.48 -17.39 -18.11
N GLY A 351 14.63 -16.33 -18.88
CA GLY A 351 14.90 -16.43 -20.31
C GLY A 351 16.35 -16.78 -20.60
N GLU A 352 16.64 -17.04 -21.88
CA GLU A 352 18.00 -17.41 -22.33
C GLU A 352 19.06 -16.34 -22.09
N TRP A 353 18.66 -15.09 -21.88
CA TRP A 353 19.58 -13.96 -21.60
C TRP A 353 19.55 -13.49 -20.14
N ASP A 354 18.73 -14.13 -19.30
CA ASP A 354 18.45 -13.65 -17.93
C ASP A 354 19.29 -14.37 -16.87
N PHE A 355 20.11 -15.38 -17.20
CA PHE A 355 20.79 -16.24 -16.23
C PHE A 355 21.70 -15.48 -15.28
N ASP A 356 22.56 -14.60 -15.79
CA ASP A 356 23.50 -13.84 -14.95
C ASP A 356 22.75 -12.91 -13.97
N GLN A 357 21.69 -12.27 -14.43
CA GLN A 357 20.85 -11.40 -13.61
C GLN A 357 20.07 -12.22 -12.57
N PHE A 358 19.56 -13.40 -12.96
CA PHE A 358 18.86 -14.29 -12.04
C PHE A 358 19.77 -14.85 -10.95
N ASP A 359 21.02 -15.22 -11.27
CA ASP A 359 21.98 -15.67 -10.26
C ASP A 359 22.34 -14.58 -9.27
N GLN A 360 22.49 -13.33 -9.72
CA GLN A 360 22.68 -12.18 -8.84
C GLN A 360 21.45 -11.92 -7.96
N LEU A 361 20.26 -12.01 -8.54
CA LEU A 361 18.99 -11.88 -7.82
C LEU A 361 18.88 -12.94 -6.73
N ARG A 362 19.10 -14.20 -7.07
CA ARG A 362 19.05 -15.34 -6.16
C ARG A 362 20.03 -15.21 -4.98
N ALA A 363 21.25 -14.78 -5.27
CA ALA A 363 22.26 -14.54 -4.26
C ALA A 363 21.88 -13.42 -3.28
N LYS A 364 21.28 -12.34 -3.77
CA LYS A 364 20.84 -11.20 -2.95
C LYS A 364 19.51 -11.46 -2.21
N ALA A 365 18.61 -12.24 -2.80
CA ALA A 365 17.33 -12.57 -2.18
C ALA A 365 17.48 -13.49 -0.96
N GLY A 366 18.56 -14.29 -0.89
CA GLY A 366 18.89 -15.12 0.26
C GLY A 366 17.89 -16.24 0.55
N VAL A 367 17.09 -16.65 -0.45
CA VAL A 367 16.05 -17.68 -0.33
C VAL A 367 16.29 -18.82 -1.31
N PRO A 368 15.92 -20.06 -0.97
CA PRO A 368 16.06 -21.18 -1.87
C PRO A 368 15.05 -21.08 -3.03
N PHE A 369 15.50 -21.35 -4.23
CA PHE A 369 14.65 -21.48 -5.42
C PHE A 369 14.62 -22.93 -5.88
N ARG A 370 13.42 -23.47 -6.06
CA ARG A 370 13.20 -24.78 -6.68
C ARG A 370 13.10 -24.61 -8.19
N ARG A 371 13.89 -25.36 -8.94
CA ARG A 371 13.72 -25.44 -10.39
C ARG A 371 12.50 -26.27 -10.74
N GLU A 372 11.67 -25.78 -11.67
CA GLU A 372 10.56 -26.51 -12.23
C GLU A 372 10.72 -26.64 -13.75
N ILE A 373 10.46 -27.82 -14.26
CA ILE A 373 10.51 -28.10 -15.70
C ILE A 373 9.06 -28.22 -16.19
N LEU A 374 8.72 -27.40 -17.18
CA LEU A 374 7.42 -27.46 -17.85
C LEU A 374 7.53 -28.25 -19.16
N GLU A 375 6.65 -29.21 -19.33
CA GLU A 375 6.53 -29.96 -20.61
C GLU A 375 5.66 -29.14 -21.56
N LEU A 376 6.29 -28.35 -22.43
CA LEU A 376 5.60 -27.41 -23.33
C LEU A 376 5.22 -27.99 -24.67
N TYR A 377 5.71 -29.18 -25.04
CA TYR A 377 5.68 -29.74 -26.42
C TYR A 377 4.98 -31.10 -26.56
N ASP A 378 4.41 -31.64 -25.49
CA ASP A 378 3.64 -32.87 -25.61
C ASP A 378 2.13 -32.61 -25.47
N ARG A 379 1.47 -32.46 -26.63
CA ARG A 379 0.21 -33.10 -27.02
C ARG A 379 -0.38 -32.49 -28.29
#